data_05c641e2890fed2e085c4f8be956d4ee
#
_entry.id   05c641e2890fed2e085c4f8be956d4ee
#
_cell.length_a   1.000
_cell.length_b   1.000
_cell.length_c   1.000
_cell.angle_alpha   90.00
_cell.angle_beta   90.00
_cell.angle_gamma   90.00
#
_symmetry.space_group_name_H-M   'P 1'
#
loop_
_entity.id
_entity.type
_entity.pdbx_description
1 polymer ?
#
loop_
_entity_poly.entity_id
_entity_poly.type
_entity_poly.pdbx_seq_one_letter_code
_entity_poly.pdbx_strand_id
1 'polypeptide(L)'
;PEYRYRYWAKRELRDRDPARVKAALDAWVAKLDPTVPRHRHHQIEAVWLYRGIDAMNAGLLAELLECNNHNARAAATHQLRYWHDQLENGQALLRKRANDPSGLVRMEAAIAASYVGTPAALDALLDTLKHPSIGHLSYAIRTALGSRTIEPLWKGNIDFAAAHPELPKFMAAFDLRQKMAPKRNTSARDAEFDSQKNLKVVKISAVKERMLYDVTRFEVRAGQPVRIDFTNPDATAHNIVIVAPGADEEIGLAANEMAKNPREAQRGQYVPKSKKVLHATRMIAPLSATALRFIAPKKPGDYPYICTFPGHWTIMKGIMVVR
;
A
#
# COMPACT_ATOMS: atom_id res chain seq x y z
N PRO A 1 3.65 11.87 -27.05
CA PRO A 1 3.03 12.99 -26.34
C PRO A 1 3.29 12.93 -24.86
N GLU A 2 3.19 14.09 -24.18
CA GLU A 2 3.30 14.19 -22.74
C GLU A 2 2.16 13.41 -22.04
N TYR A 3 2.39 12.98 -20.79
CA TYR A 3 1.44 12.20 -20.01
C TYR A 3 0.03 12.84 -19.93
N ARG A 4 -0.06 14.15 -19.71
CA ARG A 4 -1.34 14.88 -19.60
C ARG A 4 -2.18 14.76 -20.88
N TYR A 5 -1.56 14.92 -22.05
CA TYR A 5 -2.27 14.79 -23.33
C TYR A 5 -2.79 13.37 -23.55
N ARG A 6 -1.99 12.35 -23.19
CA ARG A 6 -2.43 10.96 -23.26
C ARG A 6 -3.59 10.69 -22.31
N TYR A 7 -3.53 11.25 -21.10
CA TYR A 7 -4.60 11.13 -20.11
C TYR A 7 -5.90 11.76 -20.60
N TRP A 8 -5.85 12.99 -21.09
CA TRP A 8 -7.02 13.69 -21.62
C TRP A 8 -7.59 13.01 -22.85
N ALA A 9 -6.75 12.58 -23.80
CA ALA A 9 -7.19 11.83 -24.97
C ALA A 9 -7.93 10.54 -24.58
N LYS A 10 -7.43 9.79 -23.59
CA LYS A 10 -8.12 8.58 -23.09
C LYS A 10 -9.45 8.91 -22.41
N ARG A 11 -9.55 10.00 -21.68
CA ARG A 11 -10.83 10.45 -21.10
C ARG A 11 -11.84 10.79 -22.19
N GLU A 12 -11.44 11.62 -23.13
CA GLU A 12 -12.28 12.02 -24.26
C GLU A 12 -12.79 10.81 -25.06
N LEU A 13 -11.92 9.84 -25.32
CA LEU A 13 -12.29 8.63 -26.06
C LEU A 13 -13.23 7.72 -25.28
N ARG A 14 -13.14 7.69 -23.94
CA ARG A 14 -14.03 6.90 -23.08
C ARG A 14 -15.47 7.42 -23.05
N ASP A 15 -15.65 8.72 -23.28
CA ASP A 15 -16.97 9.36 -23.30
C ASP A 15 -17.65 9.27 -24.67
N ARG A 16 -16.98 8.64 -25.68
CA ARG A 16 -17.51 8.43 -27.04
C ARG A 16 -18.12 7.03 -27.19
N ASP A 17 -18.79 6.81 -28.31
CA ASP A 17 -19.34 5.49 -28.66
C ASP A 17 -18.25 4.41 -28.67
N PRO A 18 -18.35 3.39 -27.79
CA PRO A 18 -17.30 2.38 -27.62
C PRO A 18 -17.01 1.58 -28.89
N ALA A 19 -18.02 1.30 -29.72
CA ALA A 19 -17.85 0.50 -30.94
C ALA A 19 -17.02 1.27 -31.97
N ARG A 20 -17.28 2.57 -32.13
CA ARG A 20 -16.49 3.43 -33.01
C ARG A 20 -15.06 3.63 -32.52
N VAL A 21 -14.88 3.81 -31.20
CA VAL A 21 -13.54 3.94 -30.60
C VAL A 21 -12.78 2.63 -30.78
N LYS A 22 -13.43 1.47 -30.53
CA LYS A 22 -12.79 0.16 -30.72
C LYS A 22 -12.32 -0.04 -32.16
N ALA A 23 -13.16 0.22 -33.14
CA ALA A 23 -12.81 0.08 -34.56
C ALA A 23 -11.61 0.97 -34.95
N ALA A 24 -11.62 2.22 -34.50
CA ALA A 24 -10.50 3.15 -34.73
C ALA A 24 -9.20 2.70 -34.03
N LEU A 25 -9.33 2.16 -32.80
CA LEU A 25 -8.21 1.66 -32.02
C LEU A 25 -7.62 0.38 -32.63
N ASP A 26 -8.44 -0.55 -33.10
CA ASP A 26 -8.01 -1.75 -33.83
C ASP A 26 -7.21 -1.36 -35.09
N ALA A 27 -7.72 -0.39 -35.86
CA ALA A 27 -7.02 0.10 -37.04
C ALA A 27 -5.70 0.84 -36.71
N TRP A 28 -5.64 1.51 -35.57
CA TRP A 28 -4.42 2.16 -35.10
C TRP A 28 -3.39 1.13 -34.61
N VAL A 29 -3.80 0.13 -33.83
CA VAL A 29 -2.92 -0.94 -33.33
C VAL A 29 -2.31 -1.72 -34.50
N ALA A 30 -3.09 -2.02 -35.53
CA ALA A 30 -2.61 -2.73 -36.72
C ALA A 30 -1.53 -1.97 -37.52
N LYS A 31 -1.42 -0.67 -37.32
CA LYS A 31 -0.42 0.20 -37.99
C LYS A 31 0.79 0.50 -37.11
N LEU A 32 0.87 -0.03 -35.89
CA LEU A 32 2.01 0.20 -35.01
C LEU A 32 3.27 -0.44 -35.59
N ASP A 33 4.30 0.37 -35.80
CA ASP A 33 5.61 -0.08 -36.29
C ASP A 33 6.40 -0.74 -35.15
N PRO A 34 6.74 -2.05 -35.26
CA PRO A 34 7.50 -2.77 -34.26
C PRO A 34 8.96 -2.30 -34.12
N THR A 35 9.49 -1.57 -35.10
CA THR A 35 10.86 -1.04 -35.08
C THR A 35 11.02 0.22 -34.23
N VAL A 36 9.90 0.91 -33.92
CA VAL A 36 9.93 2.12 -33.10
C VAL A 36 10.24 1.78 -31.63
N PRO A 37 11.20 2.45 -30.97
CA PRO A 37 11.58 2.16 -29.59
C PRO A 37 10.41 2.21 -28.59
N ARG A 38 9.36 2.97 -28.89
CA ARG A 38 8.15 3.08 -28.07
C ARG A 38 7.02 2.14 -28.48
N HIS A 39 7.24 1.20 -29.37
CA HIS A 39 6.22 0.28 -29.87
C HIS A 39 5.43 -0.38 -28.70
N ARG A 40 6.14 -1.02 -27.74
CA ARG A 40 5.51 -1.66 -26.58
C ARG A 40 4.74 -0.69 -25.69
N HIS A 41 5.22 0.53 -25.55
CA HIS A 41 4.51 1.58 -24.83
C HIS A 41 3.19 1.94 -25.51
N HIS A 42 3.18 2.06 -26.84
CA HIS A 42 1.96 2.34 -27.60
C HIS A 42 0.95 1.20 -27.48
N GLN A 43 1.40 -0.05 -27.52
CA GLN A 43 0.54 -1.21 -27.32
C GLN A 43 -0.09 -1.24 -25.91
N ILE A 44 0.67 -0.89 -24.88
CA ILE A 44 0.15 -0.79 -23.50
C ILE A 44 -0.89 0.35 -23.39
N GLU A 45 -0.64 1.50 -24.00
CA GLU A 45 -1.61 2.61 -24.04
C GLU A 45 -2.92 2.18 -24.72
N ALA A 46 -2.83 1.35 -25.80
CA ALA A 46 -4.00 0.78 -26.44
C ALA A 46 -4.77 -0.16 -25.48
N VAL A 47 -4.08 -1.06 -24.79
CA VAL A 47 -4.70 -1.98 -23.82
C VAL A 47 -5.45 -1.23 -22.73
N TRP A 48 -4.88 -0.15 -22.21
CA TRP A 48 -5.55 0.68 -21.21
C TRP A 48 -6.77 1.42 -21.78
N LEU A 49 -6.75 1.78 -23.06
CA LEU A 49 -7.90 2.39 -23.70
C LEU A 49 -9.01 1.37 -23.98
N TYR A 50 -8.67 0.16 -24.48
CA TYR A 50 -9.64 -0.93 -24.60
C TYR A 50 -10.37 -1.19 -23.28
N ARG A 51 -9.61 -1.31 -22.19
CA ARG A 51 -10.22 -1.44 -20.87
C ARG A 51 -11.09 -0.24 -20.50
N GLY A 52 -10.66 0.97 -20.87
CA GLY A 52 -11.39 2.21 -20.57
C GLY A 52 -12.75 2.31 -21.24
N ILE A 53 -12.96 1.64 -22.37
CA ILE A 53 -14.22 1.57 -23.14
C ILE A 53 -14.93 0.22 -22.96
N ASP A 54 -14.54 -0.57 -21.96
CA ASP A 54 -15.05 -1.91 -21.68
C ASP A 54 -15.01 -2.86 -22.90
N ALA A 55 -13.90 -2.81 -23.63
CA ALA A 55 -13.64 -3.68 -24.78
C ALA A 55 -12.31 -4.42 -24.58
N MET A 56 -12.11 -5.47 -25.35
CA MET A 56 -10.88 -6.27 -25.33
C MET A 56 -10.33 -6.46 -26.73
N ASN A 57 -8.99 -6.50 -26.84
CA ASN A 57 -8.28 -7.05 -27.98
C ASN A 57 -7.43 -8.23 -27.49
N ALA A 58 -7.97 -9.43 -27.63
CA ALA A 58 -7.35 -10.67 -27.13
C ALA A 58 -6.00 -10.94 -27.81
N GLY A 59 -5.86 -10.63 -29.09
CA GLY A 59 -4.58 -10.83 -29.83
C GLY A 59 -3.47 -9.93 -29.30
N LEU A 60 -3.77 -8.64 -29.09
CA LEU A 60 -2.82 -7.70 -28.51
C LEU A 60 -2.44 -8.08 -27.07
N LEU A 61 -3.41 -8.50 -26.28
CA LEU A 61 -3.16 -8.96 -24.91
C LEU A 61 -2.23 -10.19 -24.90
N ALA A 62 -2.52 -11.18 -25.74
CA ALA A 62 -1.70 -12.39 -25.87
C ALA A 62 -0.25 -12.06 -26.30
N GLU A 63 -0.08 -11.18 -27.28
CA GLU A 63 1.24 -10.69 -27.71
C GLU A 63 2.02 -10.05 -26.55
N LEU A 64 1.37 -9.18 -25.80
CA LEU A 64 2.01 -8.47 -24.68
C LEU A 64 2.34 -9.41 -23.52
N LEU A 65 1.51 -10.40 -23.24
CA LEU A 65 1.78 -11.42 -22.22
C LEU A 65 3.02 -12.25 -22.54
N GLU A 66 3.38 -12.42 -23.81
CA GLU A 66 4.53 -13.24 -24.25
C GLU A 66 5.76 -12.41 -24.65
N CYS A 67 5.67 -11.09 -24.67
CA CYS A 67 6.78 -10.25 -25.15
C CYS A 67 7.99 -10.27 -24.20
N ASN A 68 9.19 -9.98 -24.73
CA ASN A 68 10.42 -9.96 -23.94
C ASN A 68 10.51 -8.85 -22.89
N ASN A 69 9.70 -7.79 -23.04
CA ASN A 69 9.71 -6.67 -22.09
C ASN A 69 8.87 -6.99 -20.85
N HIS A 70 9.50 -7.19 -19.71
CA HIS A 70 8.81 -7.55 -18.46
C HIS A 70 7.83 -6.47 -17.95
N ASN A 71 8.06 -5.19 -18.24
CA ASN A 71 7.12 -4.13 -17.87
C ASN A 71 5.84 -4.24 -18.70
N ALA A 72 5.96 -4.56 -20.00
CA ALA A 72 4.82 -4.78 -20.86
C ALA A 72 4.06 -6.05 -20.47
N ARG A 73 4.78 -7.15 -20.15
CA ARG A 73 4.15 -8.37 -19.62
C ARG A 73 3.42 -8.11 -18.30
N ALA A 74 3.99 -7.32 -17.39
CA ALA A 74 3.34 -6.97 -16.14
C ALA A 74 2.06 -6.14 -16.37
N ALA A 75 2.11 -5.14 -17.25
CA ALA A 75 0.95 -4.34 -17.62
C ALA A 75 -0.17 -5.18 -18.26
N ALA A 76 0.19 -6.17 -19.08
CA ALA A 76 -0.75 -7.12 -19.66
C ALA A 76 -1.32 -8.08 -18.60
N THR A 77 -0.48 -8.61 -17.69
CA THR A 77 -0.89 -9.46 -16.58
C THR A 77 -1.88 -8.74 -15.65
N HIS A 78 -1.68 -7.44 -15.45
CA HIS A 78 -2.63 -6.60 -14.72
C HIS A 78 -4.05 -6.66 -15.30
N GLN A 79 -4.20 -6.80 -16.62
CA GLN A 79 -5.52 -6.86 -17.26
C GLN A 79 -6.25 -8.17 -17.02
N LEU A 80 -5.57 -9.26 -16.69
CA LEU A 80 -6.20 -10.55 -16.40
C LEU A 80 -7.23 -10.47 -15.26
N ARG A 81 -7.08 -9.52 -14.33
CA ARG A 81 -8.08 -9.28 -13.28
C ARG A 81 -9.45 -8.84 -13.78
N TYR A 82 -9.52 -8.34 -15.02
CA TYR A 82 -10.75 -7.81 -15.63
C TYR A 82 -11.27 -8.67 -16.77
N TRP A 83 -10.37 -9.43 -17.44
CA TRP A 83 -10.70 -10.12 -18.69
C TRP A 83 -10.51 -11.65 -18.63
N HIS A 84 -10.15 -12.19 -17.45
CA HIS A 84 -9.89 -13.62 -17.30
C HIS A 84 -11.07 -14.52 -17.70
N ASP A 85 -12.31 -14.07 -17.49
CA ASP A 85 -13.56 -14.75 -17.78
C ASP A 85 -13.99 -14.62 -19.25
N GLN A 86 -13.43 -13.65 -19.97
CA GLN A 86 -13.64 -13.43 -21.40
C GLN A 86 -12.59 -14.14 -22.26
N LEU A 87 -11.59 -14.75 -21.63
CA LEU A 87 -10.51 -15.48 -22.31
C LEU A 87 -10.70 -16.98 -22.09
N GLU A 88 -10.68 -17.74 -23.18
CA GLU A 88 -10.83 -19.21 -23.13
C GLU A 88 -9.79 -19.87 -22.18
N ASN A 89 -8.59 -19.32 -22.10
CA ASN A 89 -7.49 -19.82 -21.29
C ASN A 89 -7.03 -18.86 -20.18
N GLY A 90 -7.90 -17.94 -19.73
CA GLY A 90 -7.54 -16.86 -18.80
C GLY A 90 -6.88 -17.34 -17.51
N GLN A 91 -7.33 -18.45 -16.94
CA GLN A 91 -6.75 -19.03 -15.74
C GLN A 91 -5.37 -19.67 -16.00
N ALA A 92 -5.20 -20.31 -17.15
CA ALA A 92 -3.89 -20.87 -17.56
C ALA A 92 -2.86 -19.77 -17.80
N LEU A 93 -3.27 -18.65 -18.41
CA LEU A 93 -2.45 -17.46 -18.58
C LEU A 93 -2.05 -16.87 -17.23
N LEU A 94 -2.97 -16.77 -16.29
CA LEU A 94 -2.69 -16.29 -14.93
C LEU A 94 -1.62 -17.18 -14.25
N ARG A 95 -1.79 -18.50 -14.32
CA ARG A 95 -0.83 -19.45 -13.75
C ARG A 95 0.55 -19.35 -14.42
N LYS A 96 0.58 -19.18 -15.74
CA LYS A 96 1.83 -18.94 -16.47
C LYS A 96 2.55 -17.68 -15.99
N ARG A 97 1.81 -16.61 -15.76
CA ARG A 97 2.39 -15.33 -15.26
C ARG A 97 2.80 -15.40 -13.79
N ALA A 98 2.15 -16.22 -12.99
CA ALA A 98 2.59 -16.51 -11.62
C ALA A 98 3.97 -17.18 -11.53
N ASN A 99 4.40 -17.84 -12.62
CA ASN A 99 5.71 -18.46 -12.78
C ASN A 99 6.68 -17.65 -13.66
N ASP A 100 6.38 -16.38 -13.98
CA ASP A 100 7.24 -15.53 -14.80
C ASP A 100 8.61 -15.30 -14.13
N PRO A 101 9.72 -15.24 -14.86
CA PRO A 101 11.04 -14.92 -14.31
C PRO A 101 11.07 -13.54 -13.62
N SER A 102 10.26 -12.58 -14.07
CA SER A 102 10.17 -11.24 -13.47
C SER A 102 9.30 -11.23 -12.23
N GLY A 103 9.86 -10.77 -11.09
CA GLY A 103 9.09 -10.55 -9.85
C GLY A 103 7.97 -9.53 -10.00
N LEU A 104 8.11 -8.56 -10.92
CA LEU A 104 7.06 -7.58 -11.22
C LEU A 104 5.85 -8.24 -11.88
N VAL A 105 6.07 -9.16 -12.82
CA VAL A 105 5.00 -9.92 -13.49
C VAL A 105 4.31 -10.84 -12.49
N ARG A 106 5.08 -11.56 -11.65
CA ARG A 106 4.52 -12.40 -10.58
C ARG A 106 3.70 -11.59 -9.57
N MET A 107 4.12 -10.37 -9.28
CA MET A 107 3.36 -9.48 -8.40
C MET A 107 1.99 -9.13 -9.00
N GLU A 108 1.93 -8.76 -10.28
CA GLU A 108 0.67 -8.49 -10.95
C GLU A 108 -0.20 -9.75 -11.07
N ALA A 109 0.40 -10.93 -11.25
CA ALA A 109 -0.34 -12.20 -11.22
C ALA A 109 -0.93 -12.49 -9.85
N ALA A 110 -0.18 -12.27 -8.76
CA ALA A 110 -0.70 -12.43 -7.40
C ALA A 110 -1.87 -11.48 -7.11
N ILE A 111 -1.75 -10.23 -7.55
CA ILE A 111 -2.84 -9.25 -7.41
C ILE A 111 -4.05 -9.70 -8.27
N ALA A 112 -3.83 -10.09 -9.54
CA ALA A 112 -4.92 -10.55 -10.40
C ALA A 112 -5.65 -11.76 -9.82
N ALA A 113 -4.92 -12.72 -9.24
CA ALA A 113 -5.51 -13.90 -8.58
C ALA A 113 -6.52 -13.51 -7.50
N SER A 114 -6.23 -12.46 -6.72
CA SER A 114 -7.15 -11.98 -5.67
C SER A 114 -8.46 -11.37 -6.21
N TYR A 115 -8.49 -10.94 -7.46
CA TYR A 115 -9.70 -10.46 -8.13
C TYR A 115 -10.48 -11.62 -8.78
N VAL A 116 -9.77 -12.59 -9.33
CA VAL A 116 -10.36 -13.77 -9.97
C VAL A 116 -11.08 -14.66 -8.93
N GLY A 117 -10.43 -14.93 -7.79
CA GLY A 117 -11.06 -15.55 -6.63
C GLY A 117 -11.55 -17.01 -6.82
N THR A 118 -10.97 -17.75 -7.76
CA THR A 118 -11.29 -19.17 -8.01
C THR A 118 -10.25 -20.10 -7.38
N PRO A 119 -10.55 -21.40 -7.20
CA PRO A 119 -9.54 -22.38 -6.79
C PRO A 119 -8.30 -22.38 -7.69
N ALA A 120 -8.47 -22.30 -9.01
CA ALA A 120 -7.34 -22.22 -9.95
C ALA A 120 -6.53 -20.92 -9.81
N ALA A 121 -7.17 -19.81 -9.39
CA ALA A 121 -6.46 -18.58 -9.05
C ALA A 121 -5.65 -18.71 -7.76
N LEU A 122 -6.17 -19.46 -6.77
CA LEU A 122 -5.41 -19.82 -5.58
C LEU A 122 -4.19 -20.67 -5.94
N ASP A 123 -4.32 -21.68 -6.81
CA ASP A 123 -3.19 -22.48 -7.29
C ASP A 123 -2.13 -21.59 -7.97
N ALA A 124 -2.55 -20.67 -8.83
CA ALA A 124 -1.65 -19.70 -9.45
C ALA A 124 -0.95 -18.81 -8.40
N LEU A 125 -1.67 -18.38 -7.38
CA LEU A 125 -1.10 -17.59 -6.29
C LEU A 125 -0.06 -18.40 -5.49
N LEU A 126 -0.33 -19.68 -5.20
CA LEU A 126 0.62 -20.58 -4.53
C LEU A 126 1.87 -20.85 -5.40
N ASP A 127 1.73 -20.93 -6.71
CA ASP A 127 2.86 -21.07 -7.62
C ASP A 127 3.87 -19.91 -7.45
N THR A 128 3.42 -18.69 -7.10
CA THR A 128 4.33 -17.57 -6.83
C THR A 128 5.26 -17.82 -5.64
N LEU A 129 4.87 -18.69 -4.68
CA LEU A 129 5.66 -19.04 -3.50
C LEU A 129 6.85 -19.96 -3.82
N LYS A 130 6.84 -20.62 -4.98
CA LYS A 130 7.95 -21.44 -5.48
C LYS A 130 9.15 -20.61 -5.92
N HIS A 131 8.98 -19.31 -6.05
CA HIS A 131 10.00 -18.37 -6.50
C HIS A 131 10.42 -17.41 -5.37
N PRO A 132 11.65 -16.86 -5.43
CA PRO A 132 12.08 -15.85 -4.48
C PRO A 132 11.11 -14.67 -4.44
N SER A 133 10.61 -14.35 -3.25
CA SER A 133 9.70 -13.24 -3.03
C SER A 133 10.22 -12.33 -1.91
N ILE A 134 10.51 -11.09 -2.26
CA ILE A 134 11.01 -10.06 -1.32
C ILE A 134 10.24 -8.75 -1.53
N GLY A 135 10.21 -7.90 -0.52
CA GLY A 135 9.66 -6.55 -0.62
C GLY A 135 8.19 -6.52 -1.03
N HIS A 136 7.88 -5.76 -2.05
CA HIS A 136 6.50 -5.55 -2.54
C HIS A 136 5.83 -6.84 -3.05
N LEU A 137 6.60 -7.76 -3.63
CA LEU A 137 6.04 -9.04 -4.09
C LEU A 137 5.55 -9.89 -2.91
N SER A 138 6.34 -10.03 -1.83
CA SER A 138 5.90 -10.75 -0.62
C SER A 138 4.66 -10.10 0.00
N TYR A 139 4.59 -8.77 0.00
CA TYR A 139 3.43 -8.04 0.49
C TYR A 139 2.19 -8.31 -0.38
N ALA A 140 2.33 -8.24 -1.70
CA ALA A 140 1.22 -8.52 -2.64
C ALA A 140 0.68 -9.94 -2.49
N ILE A 141 1.56 -10.95 -2.40
CA ILE A 141 1.19 -12.36 -2.20
C ILE A 141 0.41 -12.51 -0.90
N ARG A 142 0.91 -11.94 0.20
CA ARG A 142 0.23 -12.03 1.50
C ARG A 142 -1.13 -11.35 1.48
N THR A 143 -1.23 -10.17 0.88
CA THR A 143 -2.49 -9.43 0.75
C THR A 143 -3.49 -10.21 -0.10
N ALA A 144 -3.03 -10.83 -1.19
CA ALA A 144 -3.86 -11.68 -2.05
C ALA A 144 -4.37 -12.92 -1.29
N LEU A 145 -3.51 -13.62 -0.53
CA LEU A 145 -3.90 -14.76 0.31
C LEU A 145 -4.94 -14.39 1.38
N GLY A 146 -4.88 -13.18 1.93
CA GLY A 146 -5.85 -12.67 2.91
C GLY A 146 -7.03 -11.90 2.29
N SER A 147 -7.19 -11.92 0.96
CA SER A 147 -8.31 -11.25 0.31
C SER A 147 -9.64 -11.99 0.57
N ARG A 148 -10.75 -11.23 0.51
CA ARG A 148 -12.10 -11.78 0.72
C ARG A 148 -12.48 -12.90 -0.25
N THR A 149 -11.86 -12.96 -1.40
CA THR A 149 -12.10 -13.93 -2.46
C THR A 149 -11.25 -15.19 -2.33
N ILE A 150 -10.02 -15.07 -1.83
CA ILE A 150 -9.05 -16.18 -1.74
C ILE A 150 -8.99 -16.78 -0.34
N GLU A 151 -9.05 -15.99 0.73
CA GLU A 151 -8.92 -16.50 2.11
C GLU A 151 -9.90 -17.65 2.43
N PRO A 152 -11.20 -17.61 2.03
CA PRO A 152 -12.13 -18.69 2.31
C PRO A 152 -11.79 -20.02 1.61
N LEU A 153 -10.99 -20.00 0.56
CA LEU A 153 -10.62 -21.21 -0.20
C LEU A 153 -9.58 -22.07 0.52
N TRP A 154 -8.81 -21.51 1.44
CA TRP A 154 -7.72 -22.23 2.11
C TRP A 154 -7.75 -22.15 3.65
N LYS A 155 -8.30 -21.09 4.23
CA LYS A 155 -8.26 -20.87 5.67
C LYS A 155 -9.16 -21.85 6.42
N GLY A 156 -8.58 -22.54 7.41
CA GLY A 156 -9.30 -23.55 8.21
C GLY A 156 -9.38 -24.92 7.54
N ASN A 157 -8.86 -25.10 6.33
CA ASN A 157 -8.78 -26.39 5.67
C ASN A 157 -7.45 -27.07 5.98
N ILE A 158 -7.49 -28.06 6.89
CA ILE A 158 -6.29 -28.77 7.36
C ILE A 158 -5.67 -29.60 6.24
N ASP A 159 -6.47 -30.25 5.42
CA ASP A 159 -6.00 -31.08 4.32
C ASP A 159 -5.32 -30.22 3.23
N PHE A 160 -5.88 -29.05 2.97
CA PHE A 160 -5.28 -28.09 2.06
C PHE A 160 -3.91 -27.60 2.58
N ALA A 161 -3.81 -27.27 3.86
CA ALA A 161 -2.55 -26.84 4.46
C ALA A 161 -1.48 -27.94 4.46
N ALA A 162 -1.90 -29.20 4.60
CA ALA A 162 -0.99 -30.36 4.50
C ALA A 162 -0.49 -30.60 3.06
N ALA A 163 -1.36 -30.38 2.07
CA ALA A 163 -1.00 -30.49 0.66
C ALA A 163 -0.10 -29.35 0.16
N HIS A 164 -0.11 -28.20 0.84
CA HIS A 164 0.65 -26.98 0.47
C HIS A 164 1.59 -26.52 1.57
N PRO A 165 2.66 -27.25 1.90
CA PRO A 165 3.57 -26.95 3.02
C PRO A 165 4.35 -25.62 2.85
N GLU A 166 4.39 -25.06 1.63
CA GLU A 166 4.96 -23.74 1.35
C GLU A 166 4.16 -22.61 1.97
N LEU A 167 2.83 -22.74 2.06
CA LEU A 167 1.96 -21.71 2.60
C LEU A 167 2.17 -21.46 4.10
N PRO A 168 2.14 -22.45 5.00
CA PRO A 168 2.48 -22.24 6.41
C PRO A 168 3.88 -21.67 6.60
N LYS A 169 4.86 -22.13 5.82
CA LYS A 169 6.24 -21.60 5.87
C LYS A 169 6.29 -20.11 5.50
N PHE A 170 5.61 -19.73 4.43
CA PHE A 170 5.54 -18.33 4.00
C PHE A 170 4.85 -17.46 5.05
N MET A 171 3.71 -17.88 5.59
CA MET A 171 2.96 -17.17 6.61
C MET A 171 3.76 -17.05 7.90
N ALA A 172 4.40 -18.13 8.36
CA ALA A 172 5.27 -18.12 9.55
C ALA A 172 6.49 -17.20 9.38
N ALA A 173 7.13 -17.20 8.21
CA ALA A 173 8.25 -16.31 7.93
C ALA A 173 7.82 -14.82 7.91
N PHE A 174 6.59 -14.53 7.48
CA PHE A 174 6.03 -13.22 7.55
C PHE A 174 5.72 -12.80 8.99
N ASP A 175 5.10 -13.68 9.78
CA ASP A 175 4.79 -13.45 11.20
C ASP A 175 6.04 -13.35 12.07
N LEU A 176 7.09 -14.12 11.75
CA LEU A 176 8.40 -13.98 12.40
C LEU A 176 9.03 -12.61 12.14
N ARG A 177 8.92 -12.08 10.92
CA ARG A 177 9.37 -10.69 10.62
C ARG A 177 8.58 -9.66 11.42
N GLN A 178 7.30 -9.88 11.68
CA GLN A 178 6.50 -9.05 12.58
C GLN A 178 6.92 -9.22 14.05
N LYS A 179 7.22 -10.45 14.47
CA LYS A 179 7.68 -10.75 15.84
C LYS A 179 9.13 -10.33 16.09
N MET A 180 9.96 -10.31 15.02
CA MET A 180 11.35 -9.84 15.06
C MET A 180 11.48 -8.32 14.83
N ALA A 181 10.39 -7.60 14.53
CA ALA A 181 10.40 -6.17 14.80
C ALA A 181 10.82 -6.01 16.27
N PRO A 182 11.92 -5.28 16.54
CA PRO A 182 12.54 -5.36 17.86
C PRO A 182 11.49 -5.10 18.91
N LYS A 183 11.23 -6.12 19.77
CA LYS A 183 10.55 -5.88 21.05
C LYS A 183 11.39 -4.81 21.68
N ARG A 184 10.85 -3.63 21.77
CA ARG A 184 11.56 -2.50 22.37
C ARG A 184 11.89 -2.95 23.78
N ASN A 185 13.19 -3.22 24.03
CA ASN A 185 13.65 -3.33 25.41
C ASN A 185 13.27 -1.99 26.04
N THR A 186 12.25 -2.01 26.87
CA THR A 186 11.83 -0.84 27.64
C THR A 186 13.04 -0.42 28.44
N SER A 187 13.60 0.74 28.16
CA SER A 187 14.75 1.21 28.90
C SER A 187 14.36 1.35 30.38
N ALA A 188 15.31 1.24 31.30
CA ALA A 188 15.03 1.48 32.73
C ALA A 188 14.30 2.82 32.92
N ARG A 189 14.63 3.84 32.14
CA ARG A 189 13.98 5.15 32.11
C ARG A 189 12.52 5.09 31.64
N ASP A 190 12.22 4.26 30.65
CA ASP A 190 10.84 4.05 30.19
C ASP A 190 10.00 3.32 31.24
N ALA A 191 10.59 2.32 31.92
CA ALA A 191 9.95 1.58 32.99
C ALA A 191 9.65 2.49 34.20
N GLU A 192 10.60 3.35 34.58
CA GLU A 192 10.41 4.37 35.62
C GLU A 192 9.29 5.36 35.23
N PHE A 193 9.26 5.82 33.98
CA PHE A 193 8.19 6.67 33.50
C PHE A 193 6.82 5.97 33.58
N ASP A 194 6.77 4.71 33.17
CA ASP A 194 5.54 3.92 33.16
C ASP A 194 5.04 3.52 34.58
N SER A 195 5.87 3.62 35.60
CA SER A 195 5.51 3.36 37.01
C SER A 195 4.81 4.53 37.71
N GLN A 196 4.67 5.69 37.06
CA GLN A 196 4.08 6.87 37.67
C GLN A 196 2.58 6.66 37.97
N LYS A 197 2.16 6.93 39.22
CA LYS A 197 0.80 6.64 39.72
C LYS A 197 -0.34 7.30 38.92
N ASN A 198 -0.09 8.45 38.29
CA ASN A 198 -1.09 9.22 37.54
C ASN A 198 -0.90 9.09 36.02
N LEU A 199 -0.20 8.05 35.56
CA LEU A 199 0.04 7.83 34.13
C LEU A 199 -1.28 7.65 33.38
N LYS A 200 -1.51 8.48 32.37
CA LYS A 200 -2.57 8.29 31.38
C LYS A 200 -2.04 7.46 30.22
N VAL A 201 -2.61 6.30 29.99
CA VAL A 201 -2.31 5.49 28.81
C VAL A 201 -3.41 5.69 27.78
N VAL A 202 -3.01 6.07 26.55
CA VAL A 202 -3.89 6.22 25.41
C VAL A 202 -3.43 5.26 24.32
N LYS A 203 -4.32 4.42 23.83
CA LYS A 203 -4.02 3.53 22.70
C LYS A 203 -4.55 4.18 21.43
N ILE A 204 -3.69 4.37 20.45
CA ILE A 204 -4.03 4.95 19.15
C ILE A 204 -3.55 3.99 18.05
N SER A 205 -4.39 3.73 17.08
CA SER A 205 -4.06 2.94 15.91
C SER A 205 -4.27 3.74 14.62
N ALA A 206 -3.40 3.53 13.63
CA ALA A 206 -3.74 3.93 12.27
C ALA A 206 -4.90 3.07 11.78
N VAL A 207 -5.89 3.69 11.13
CA VAL A 207 -7.00 2.96 10.48
C VAL A 207 -6.51 2.46 9.13
N LYS A 208 -6.52 1.15 8.96
CA LYS A 208 -6.02 0.49 7.76
C LYS A 208 -6.66 1.07 6.49
N GLU A 209 -5.81 1.44 5.52
CA GLU A 209 -6.20 1.95 4.19
C GLU A 209 -6.97 3.28 4.19
N ARG A 210 -6.97 4.04 5.32
CA ARG A 210 -7.76 5.28 5.42
C ARG A 210 -6.97 6.54 5.76
N MET A 211 -5.69 6.44 6.08
CA MET A 211 -4.87 7.57 6.55
C MET A 211 -5.56 8.37 7.68
N LEU A 212 -6.11 7.66 8.68
CA LEU A 212 -6.78 8.23 9.84
C LEU A 212 -6.23 7.60 11.12
N TYR A 213 -6.38 8.30 12.25
CA TYR A 213 -6.29 7.68 13.56
C TYR A 213 -7.66 7.19 14.01
N ASP A 214 -7.73 6.04 14.70
CA ASP A 214 -8.95 5.51 15.31
C ASP A 214 -9.44 6.35 16.50
N VAL A 215 -8.52 7.03 17.20
CA VAL A 215 -8.81 8.02 18.23
C VAL A 215 -8.51 9.39 17.65
N THR A 216 -9.52 10.23 17.55
CA THR A 216 -9.40 11.61 17.03
C THR A 216 -9.44 12.67 18.13
N ARG A 217 -9.80 12.28 19.37
CA ARG A 217 -9.83 13.18 20.53
C ARG A 217 -9.64 12.40 21.83
N PHE A 218 -8.78 12.91 22.71
CA PHE A 218 -8.65 12.41 24.08
C PHE A 218 -8.27 13.53 25.06
N GLU A 219 -8.52 13.30 26.35
CA GLU A 219 -8.30 14.29 27.41
C GLU A 219 -7.20 13.86 28.37
N VAL A 220 -6.41 14.83 28.82
CA VAL A 220 -5.37 14.70 29.83
C VAL A 220 -5.38 15.90 30.78
N ARG A 221 -4.84 15.75 31.98
CA ARG A 221 -4.66 16.87 32.92
C ARG A 221 -3.36 17.62 32.63
N ALA A 222 -3.34 18.92 32.91
CA ALA A 222 -2.12 19.73 32.83
C ALA A 222 -1.00 19.09 33.69
N GLY A 223 0.19 18.92 33.09
CA GLY A 223 1.34 18.29 33.75
C GLY A 223 1.24 16.79 33.99
N GLN A 224 0.21 16.11 33.52
CA GLN A 224 0.01 14.67 33.68
C GLN A 224 1.03 13.89 32.84
N PRO A 225 1.67 12.82 33.39
CA PRO A 225 2.42 11.87 32.58
C PRO A 225 1.48 11.11 31.63
N VAL A 226 1.87 11.06 30.37
CA VAL A 226 1.07 10.45 29.29
C VAL A 226 1.94 9.46 28.52
N ARG A 227 1.37 8.27 28.23
CA ARG A 227 1.92 7.31 27.29
C ARG A 227 0.91 7.07 26.18
N ILE A 228 1.30 7.33 24.95
CA ILE A 228 0.54 6.93 23.78
C ILE A 228 1.15 5.64 23.25
N ASP A 229 0.40 4.55 23.28
CA ASP A 229 0.74 3.29 22.62
C ASP A 229 0.19 3.37 21.19
N PHE A 230 1.08 3.62 20.22
CA PHE A 230 0.72 3.78 18.82
C PHE A 230 1.01 2.50 18.04
N THR A 231 -0.01 1.98 17.36
CA THR A 231 0.09 0.83 16.45
C THR A 231 -0.18 1.25 15.01
N ASN A 232 0.60 0.71 14.11
CA ASN A 232 0.46 0.93 12.68
C ASN A 232 0.12 -0.37 11.94
N PRO A 233 -1.16 -0.77 11.82
CA PRO A 233 -1.58 -1.95 11.07
C PRO A 233 -1.67 -1.70 9.56
N ASP A 234 -1.40 -0.47 9.11
CA ASP A 234 -1.48 -0.07 7.71
C ASP A 234 -0.23 -0.50 6.92
N ALA A 235 -0.35 -0.43 5.59
CA ALA A 235 0.73 -0.69 4.63
C ALA A 235 1.71 0.48 4.49
N THR A 236 1.30 1.67 4.91
CA THR A 236 2.09 2.91 4.84
C THR A 236 2.70 3.22 6.21
N ALA A 237 3.87 3.86 6.20
CA ALA A 237 4.49 4.33 7.44
C ALA A 237 3.76 5.56 8.00
N HIS A 238 3.59 5.61 9.32
CA HIS A 238 2.93 6.71 10.02
C HIS A 238 3.69 7.12 11.27
N ASN A 239 3.46 8.33 11.74
CA ASN A 239 3.94 8.79 13.04
C ASN A 239 2.84 9.58 13.79
N ILE A 240 3.10 9.93 15.04
CA ILE A 240 2.31 10.88 15.81
C ILE A 240 3.22 12.04 16.18
N VAL A 241 2.84 13.25 15.80
CA VAL A 241 3.53 14.49 16.15
C VAL A 241 2.55 15.42 16.83
N ILE A 242 2.76 15.66 18.13
CA ILE A 242 1.96 16.60 18.95
C ILE A 242 2.54 17.98 18.74
N VAL A 243 1.70 18.93 18.39
CA VAL A 243 2.12 20.30 18.09
C VAL A 243 1.44 21.32 19.02
N ALA A 244 1.99 22.50 19.06
CA ALA A 244 1.37 23.62 19.78
C ALA A 244 -0.02 23.94 19.21
N PRO A 245 -0.93 24.53 20.02
CA PRO A 245 -2.26 24.91 19.54
C PRO A 245 -2.22 25.74 18.26
N GLY A 246 -2.98 25.30 17.23
CA GLY A 246 -3.07 25.97 15.93
C GLY A 246 -1.84 25.83 15.02
N ALA A 247 -0.87 24.97 15.35
CA ALA A 247 0.34 24.79 14.56
C ALA A 247 0.30 23.61 13.59
N ASP A 248 -0.82 22.88 13.50
CA ASP A 248 -0.93 21.67 12.68
C ASP A 248 -0.72 21.93 11.19
N GLU A 249 -1.26 23.01 10.65
CA GLU A 249 -1.06 23.38 9.24
C GLU A 249 0.40 23.80 8.96
N GLU A 250 0.98 24.65 9.79
CA GLU A 250 2.38 25.10 9.61
C GLU A 250 3.35 23.92 9.66
N ILE A 251 3.21 23.02 10.63
CA ILE A 251 4.07 21.86 10.77
C ILE A 251 3.82 20.85 9.64
N GLY A 252 2.58 20.68 9.21
CA GLY A 252 2.23 19.82 8.08
C GLY A 252 2.84 20.30 6.76
N LEU A 253 2.78 21.61 6.49
CA LEU A 253 3.42 22.22 5.32
C LEU A 253 4.95 22.09 5.39
N ALA A 254 5.55 22.31 6.56
CA ALA A 254 6.98 22.14 6.74
C ALA A 254 7.42 20.68 6.51
N ALA A 255 6.61 19.69 6.89
CA ALA A 255 6.88 18.29 6.59
C ALA A 255 6.81 17.98 5.08
N ASN A 256 5.87 18.60 4.36
CA ASN A 256 5.80 18.48 2.90
C ASN A 256 7.05 19.10 2.22
N GLU A 257 7.55 20.23 2.73
CA GLU A 257 8.79 20.82 2.23
C GLU A 257 10.00 19.90 2.46
N MET A 258 10.13 19.28 3.64
CA MET A 258 11.18 18.29 3.91
C MET A 258 11.17 17.15 2.90
N ALA A 259 10.00 16.74 2.41
CA ALA A 259 9.87 15.65 1.45
C ALA A 259 10.51 15.94 0.08
N LYS A 260 10.77 17.21 -0.25
CA LYS A 260 11.52 17.60 -1.46
C LYS A 260 12.97 17.13 -1.42
N ASN A 261 13.53 16.90 -0.22
CA ASN A 261 14.83 16.28 -0.02
C ASN A 261 14.67 14.92 0.69
N PRO A 262 14.49 13.81 -0.03
CA PRO A 262 14.18 12.51 0.56
C PRO A 262 15.21 12.01 1.59
N ARG A 263 16.50 12.33 1.39
CA ARG A 263 17.56 11.91 2.33
C ARG A 263 17.45 12.63 3.67
N GLU A 264 17.17 13.91 3.67
CA GLU A 264 16.97 14.70 4.88
C GLU A 264 15.66 14.36 5.57
N ALA A 265 14.60 14.18 4.79
CA ALA A 265 13.30 13.77 5.29
C ALA A 265 13.37 12.43 6.04
N GLN A 266 13.99 11.41 5.45
CA GLN A 266 14.19 10.12 6.12
C GLN A 266 15.06 10.22 7.36
N ARG A 267 16.17 11.00 7.31
CA ARG A 267 17.02 11.22 8.48
C ARG A 267 16.27 11.93 9.61
N GLY A 268 15.45 12.91 9.28
CA GLY A 268 14.60 13.66 10.21
C GLY A 268 13.28 12.95 10.57
N GLN A 269 13.03 11.75 10.05
CA GLN A 269 11.79 10.99 10.27
C GLN A 269 10.53 11.78 9.90
N TYR A 270 10.65 12.68 8.92
CA TYR A 270 9.62 13.63 8.48
C TYR A 270 9.09 14.56 9.59
N VAL A 271 9.82 14.71 10.68
CA VAL A 271 9.47 15.61 11.79
C VAL A 271 10.21 16.93 11.61
N PRO A 272 9.52 18.06 11.31
CA PRO A 272 10.15 19.35 11.15
C PRO A 272 10.83 19.84 12.44
N LYS A 273 12.00 20.47 12.29
CA LYS A 273 12.69 21.12 13.41
C LYS A 273 11.98 22.45 13.72
N SER A 274 11.05 22.44 14.64
CA SER A 274 10.30 23.63 15.07
C SER A 274 10.06 23.57 16.57
N LYS A 275 10.09 24.73 17.23
CA LYS A 275 9.68 24.88 18.64
C LYS A 275 8.17 24.58 18.86
N LYS A 276 7.39 24.55 17.79
CA LYS A 276 5.96 24.20 17.83
C LYS A 276 5.71 22.69 17.78
N VAL A 277 6.72 21.87 17.47
CA VAL A 277 6.69 20.42 17.67
C VAL A 277 7.03 20.15 19.13
N LEU A 278 6.04 19.65 19.88
CA LEU A 278 6.20 19.40 21.31
C LEU A 278 6.73 17.99 21.58
N HIS A 279 6.11 16.99 20.95
CA HIS A 279 6.48 15.58 21.10
C HIS A 279 6.25 14.86 19.77
N ALA A 280 7.10 13.89 19.46
CA ALA A 280 6.98 13.12 18.23
C ALA A 280 7.43 11.66 18.44
N THR A 281 6.74 10.73 17.78
CA THR A 281 7.33 9.42 17.48
C THR A 281 8.27 9.56 16.28
N ARG A 282 9.18 8.62 16.12
CA ARG A 282 9.77 8.38 14.80
C ARG A 282 8.71 7.84 13.85
N MET A 283 9.04 7.79 12.56
CA MET A 283 8.21 7.12 11.57
C MET A 283 8.12 5.62 11.90
N ILE A 284 6.91 5.10 12.05
CA ILE A 284 6.63 3.70 12.39
C ILE A 284 6.28 2.95 11.12
N ALA A 285 7.09 1.93 10.84
CA ALA A 285 6.91 1.08 9.67
C ALA A 285 5.55 0.34 9.71
N PRO A 286 5.06 -0.15 8.57
CA PRO A 286 3.93 -1.06 8.52
C PRO A 286 4.03 -2.18 9.54
N LEU A 287 2.89 -2.54 10.13
CA LEU A 287 2.72 -3.65 11.08
C LEU A 287 3.62 -3.55 12.32
N SER A 288 3.97 -2.34 12.71
CA SER A 288 4.83 -2.04 13.86
C SER A 288 4.10 -1.19 14.90
N ALA A 289 4.68 -1.12 16.09
CA ALA A 289 4.15 -0.32 17.18
C ALA A 289 5.27 0.46 17.89
N THR A 290 4.89 1.50 18.60
CA THR A 290 5.79 2.30 19.44
C THR A 290 5.01 2.90 20.61
N ALA A 291 5.75 3.39 21.62
CA ALA A 291 5.17 4.19 22.67
C ALA A 291 5.81 5.58 22.71
N LEU A 292 4.99 6.61 22.77
CA LEU A 292 5.41 7.99 23.00
C LEU A 292 5.11 8.35 24.46
N ARG A 293 6.15 8.74 25.20
CA ARG A 293 6.07 9.10 26.63
C ARG A 293 6.40 10.57 26.79
N PHE A 294 5.54 11.31 27.48
CA PHE A 294 5.77 12.73 27.69
C PHE A 294 4.95 13.24 28.90
N ILE A 295 5.29 14.42 29.37
CA ILE A 295 4.49 15.17 30.34
C ILE A 295 3.58 16.10 29.54
N ALA A 296 2.26 16.06 29.80
CA ALA A 296 1.31 16.93 29.17
C ALA A 296 1.67 18.42 29.44
N PRO A 297 1.41 19.31 28.49
CA PRO A 297 1.64 20.73 28.69
C PRO A 297 0.93 21.24 29.96
N LYS A 298 1.60 22.20 30.64
CA LYS A 298 1.00 22.84 31.84
C LYS A 298 -0.13 23.79 31.51
N LYS A 299 -0.16 24.35 30.29
CA LYS A 299 -1.17 25.29 29.84
C LYS A 299 -2.38 24.50 29.29
N PRO A 300 -3.61 24.70 29.81
CA PRO A 300 -4.80 24.14 29.23
C PRO A 300 -5.02 24.60 27.79
N GLY A 301 -5.61 23.73 26.97
CA GLY A 301 -5.90 24.02 25.58
C GLY A 301 -6.00 22.77 24.71
N ASP A 302 -6.29 23.00 23.45
CA ASP A 302 -6.39 21.97 22.41
C ASP A 302 -5.05 21.84 21.67
N TYR A 303 -4.41 20.70 21.81
CA TYR A 303 -3.12 20.38 21.21
C TYR A 303 -3.33 19.38 20.07
N PRO A 304 -3.21 19.81 18.80
CA PRO A 304 -3.33 18.90 17.68
C PRO A 304 -2.22 17.85 17.69
N TYR A 305 -2.53 16.63 17.23
CA TYR A 305 -1.54 15.65 16.83
C TYR A 305 -1.82 15.21 15.38
N ILE A 306 -0.77 15.12 14.60
CA ILE A 306 -0.82 14.90 13.16
C ILE A 306 0.15 13.80 12.74
N CYS A 307 -0.11 13.16 11.59
CA CYS A 307 0.89 12.37 10.89
C CYS A 307 1.67 13.27 9.92
N THR A 308 2.98 13.34 10.06
CA THR A 308 3.83 14.18 9.20
C THR A 308 4.43 13.44 8.00
N PHE A 309 4.00 12.21 7.72
CA PHE A 309 4.27 11.62 6.41
C PHE A 309 3.65 12.52 5.33
N PRO A 310 4.37 12.78 4.21
CA PRO A 310 3.94 13.78 3.22
C PRO A 310 2.48 13.64 2.78
N GLY A 311 1.72 14.72 2.92
CA GLY A 311 0.30 14.80 2.57
C GLY A 311 -0.68 14.26 3.61
N HIS A 312 -0.26 13.43 4.57
CA HIS A 312 -1.17 12.78 5.52
C HIS A 312 -1.79 13.74 6.54
N TRP A 313 -1.06 14.76 6.96
CA TRP A 313 -1.45 15.72 8.02
C TRP A 313 -2.80 16.42 7.74
N THR A 314 -3.21 16.51 6.50
CA THR A 314 -4.48 17.14 6.10
C THR A 314 -5.70 16.40 6.65
N ILE A 315 -5.62 15.07 6.72
CA ILE A 315 -6.73 14.19 7.14
C ILE A 315 -6.36 13.32 8.35
N MET A 316 -5.10 12.89 8.49
CA MET A 316 -4.65 12.05 9.60
C MET A 316 -4.24 12.91 10.79
N LYS A 317 -5.24 13.33 11.57
CA LYS A 317 -5.06 14.21 12.73
C LYS A 317 -6.09 13.95 13.83
N GLY A 318 -5.77 14.45 15.02
CA GLY A 318 -6.64 14.45 16.19
C GLY A 318 -6.23 15.53 17.18
N ILE A 319 -6.92 15.59 18.30
CA ILE A 319 -6.76 16.64 19.32
C ILE A 319 -6.56 16.00 20.70
N MET A 320 -5.47 16.35 21.36
CA MET A 320 -5.25 16.13 22.78
C MET A 320 -5.74 17.38 23.53
N VAL A 321 -6.75 17.21 24.37
CA VAL A 321 -7.29 18.29 25.22
C VAL A 321 -6.59 18.26 26.56
N VAL A 322 -5.91 19.34 26.91
CA VAL A 322 -5.31 19.55 28.25
C VAL A 322 -6.27 20.39 29.10
N ARG A 323 -6.64 19.83 30.23
CA ARG A 323 -7.48 20.48 31.24
C ARG A 323 -6.76 20.77 32.55
#